data_d92dcd441357f7f477488811b09737c9
#
_entry.id   d92dcd441357f7f477488811b09737c9
#
_cell.length_a   1.000
_cell.length_b   1.000
_cell.length_c   1.000
_cell.angle_alpha   90.00
_cell.angle_beta   90.00
_cell.angle_gamma   90.00
#
_symmetry.space_group_name_H-M   'P 1'
#
loop_
_entity.id
_entity.type
_entity.pdbx_description
1 polymer ?
#
loop_
_entity_poly.entity_id
_entity_poly.type
_entity_poly.pdbx_seq_one_letter_code
_entity_poly.pdbx_strand_id
1 'polypeptide(L)'
;MKLWFENAAGNRRVIKDPCNTWEEVSAAVKEFIAQCNERKHQMAKERYGKDYDPAKVVPFVSYYTRIWEEDGMTKLDVGSHTEFFFWEGKYGNN
;
A
#
# COMPACT_ATOMS: atom_id res chain seq x y z
N MET A 1 -2.45 1.27 17.69
CA MET A 1 -2.35 0.01 16.94
C MET A 1 -1.32 0.13 15.83
N LYS A 2 -1.00 -0.95 15.18
CA LYS A 2 -0.01 -0.99 14.10
C LYS A 2 -0.70 -1.13 12.76
N LEU A 3 -0.19 -0.42 11.76
CA LEU A 3 -0.59 -0.59 10.37
C LEU A 3 0.46 -1.45 9.68
N TRP A 4 0.00 -2.55 9.11
CA TRP A 4 0.83 -3.55 8.45
C TRP A 4 0.64 -3.51 6.94
N PHE A 5 1.67 -3.92 6.23
CA PHE A 5 1.59 -4.21 4.79
C PHE A 5 1.98 -5.65 4.55
N GLU A 6 1.19 -6.36 3.74
CA GLU A 6 1.48 -7.73 3.31
C GLU A 6 1.68 -7.74 1.80
N ASN A 7 2.84 -8.23 1.35
CA ASN A 7 3.12 -8.31 -0.08
C ASN A 7 2.53 -9.58 -0.71
N ALA A 8 2.67 -9.74 -2.03
CA ALA A 8 2.12 -10.87 -2.77
C ALA A 8 2.68 -12.22 -2.32
N ALA A 9 3.88 -12.23 -1.75
CA ALA A 9 4.51 -13.44 -1.23
C ALA A 9 4.06 -13.79 0.19
N GLY A 10 3.20 -12.96 0.81
CA GLY A 10 2.72 -13.17 2.16
C GLY A 10 3.62 -12.61 3.25
N ASN A 11 4.67 -11.88 2.90
CA ASN A 11 5.55 -11.25 3.87
C ASN A 11 4.91 -9.98 4.42
N ARG A 12 4.99 -9.79 5.73
CA ARG A 12 4.36 -8.68 6.44
C ARG A 12 5.39 -7.78 7.08
N ARG A 13 5.09 -6.47 7.11
CA ARG A 13 5.89 -5.51 7.87
C ARG A 13 5.02 -4.38 8.41
N VAL A 14 5.44 -3.81 9.53
CA VAL A 14 4.79 -2.62 10.09
C VAL A 14 5.25 -1.41 9.29
N ILE A 15 4.30 -0.61 8.80
CA ILE A 15 4.62 0.61 8.06
C ILE A 15 4.30 1.87 8.87
N LYS A 16 3.49 1.75 9.91
CA LYS A 16 3.18 2.86 10.82
C LYS A 16 2.83 2.33 12.21
N ASP A 17 3.46 2.90 13.24
CA ASP A 17 3.21 2.57 14.64
C ASP A 17 3.60 3.77 15.53
N PRO A 18 2.69 4.36 16.30
CA PRO A 18 1.28 4.02 16.39
C PRO A 18 0.46 4.54 15.22
N CYS A 19 -0.70 3.92 14.99
CA CYS A 19 -1.64 4.32 13.97
C CYS A 19 -3.04 4.11 14.53
N ASN A 20 -3.74 5.17 14.89
CA ASN A 20 -4.95 5.09 15.71
C ASN A 20 -6.19 5.69 15.06
N THR A 21 -6.04 6.44 13.97
CA THR A 21 -7.16 7.10 13.30
C THR A 21 -7.14 6.76 11.82
N TRP A 22 -8.31 6.92 11.18
CA TRP A 22 -8.40 6.74 9.73
C TRP A 22 -7.51 7.73 8.99
N GLU A 23 -7.40 8.96 9.48
CA GLU A 23 -6.54 9.97 8.88
C GLU A 23 -5.08 9.53 8.88
N GLU A 24 -4.62 8.93 9.98
CA GLU A 24 -3.26 8.39 10.06
C GLU A 24 -3.06 7.21 9.11
N VAL A 25 -4.04 6.29 9.05
CA VAL A 25 -4.01 5.16 8.12
C VAL A 25 -3.93 5.66 6.69
N SER A 26 -4.82 6.57 6.32
CA SER A 26 -4.90 7.12 4.96
C SER A 26 -3.60 7.81 4.55
N ALA A 27 -3.04 8.62 5.44
CA ALA A 27 -1.78 9.32 5.17
C ALA A 27 -0.62 8.34 4.99
N ALA A 28 -0.53 7.33 5.86
CA ALA A 28 0.54 6.33 5.78
C ALA A 28 0.42 5.47 4.51
N VAL A 29 -0.80 5.10 4.12
CA VAL A 29 -1.04 4.34 2.90
C VAL A 29 -0.65 5.16 1.67
N LYS A 30 -1.05 6.43 1.61
CA LYS A 30 -0.69 7.31 0.49
C LYS A 30 0.81 7.49 0.36
N GLU A 31 1.51 7.68 1.47
CA GLU A 31 2.96 7.81 1.47
C GLU A 31 3.63 6.53 0.99
N PHE A 32 3.16 5.38 1.47
CA PHE A 32 3.69 4.08 1.06
C PHE A 32 3.53 3.88 -0.45
N ILE A 33 2.34 4.18 -0.99
CA ILE A 33 2.06 4.07 -2.41
C ILE A 33 2.98 4.98 -3.22
N ALA A 34 3.17 6.23 -2.77
CA ALA A 34 4.04 7.18 -3.44
C ALA A 34 5.49 6.67 -3.49
N GLN A 35 5.98 6.11 -2.40
CA GLN A 35 7.32 5.52 -2.33
C GLN A 35 7.45 4.31 -3.27
N CYS A 36 6.44 3.47 -3.34
CA CYS A 36 6.43 2.33 -4.24
C CYS A 36 6.47 2.77 -5.71
N ASN A 37 5.69 3.78 -6.06
CA ASN A 37 5.67 4.30 -7.43
C ASN A 37 7.00 4.95 -7.79
N GLU A 38 7.58 5.71 -6.88
CA GLU A 38 8.90 6.31 -7.10
C GLU A 38 9.96 5.24 -7.35
N ARG A 39 9.93 4.17 -6.55
CA ARG A 39 10.87 3.06 -6.71
C ARG A 39 10.71 2.37 -8.07
N LYS A 40 9.48 2.18 -8.52
CA LYS A 40 9.21 1.62 -9.86
C LYS A 40 9.82 2.48 -10.96
N HIS A 41 9.68 3.80 -10.85
CA HIS A 41 10.27 4.71 -11.83
C HIS A 41 11.80 4.67 -11.80
N GLN A 42 12.41 4.62 -10.61
CA GLN A 42 13.85 4.52 -10.48
C GLN A 42 14.38 3.23 -11.10
N MET A 43 13.73 2.11 -10.84
CA MET A 43 14.11 0.83 -11.43
C MET A 43 13.97 0.84 -12.95
N ALA A 44 12.93 1.48 -13.47
CA ALA A 44 12.74 1.61 -14.92
C ALA A 44 13.83 2.48 -15.55
N LYS A 45 14.23 3.58 -14.89
CA LYS A 45 15.32 4.43 -15.34
C LYS A 45 16.63 3.65 -15.42
N GLU A 46 16.94 2.85 -14.40
CA GLU A 46 18.15 2.04 -14.38
C GLU A 46 18.13 0.98 -15.49
N ARG A 47 16.97 0.36 -15.71
CA ARG A 47 16.85 -0.72 -16.68
C ARG A 47 16.86 -0.26 -18.14
N TYR A 48 16.16 0.85 -18.44
CA TYR A 48 15.95 1.30 -19.80
C TYR A 48 16.78 2.51 -20.20
N GLY A 49 17.38 3.20 -19.23
CA GLY A 49 18.23 4.36 -19.50
C GLY A 49 17.50 5.42 -20.31
N LYS A 50 18.06 5.77 -21.47
CA LYS A 50 17.46 6.79 -22.35
C LYS A 50 16.12 6.39 -22.95
N ASP A 51 15.78 5.09 -22.91
CA ASP A 51 14.52 4.58 -23.41
C ASP A 51 13.43 4.57 -22.33
N TYR A 52 13.74 5.08 -21.14
CA TYR A 52 12.78 5.22 -20.07
C TYR A 52 11.62 6.11 -20.48
N ASP A 53 10.40 5.60 -20.31
CA ASP A 53 9.17 6.33 -20.56
C ASP A 53 8.28 6.23 -19.33
N PRO A 54 8.05 7.32 -18.60
CA PRO A 54 7.21 7.29 -17.39
C PRO A 54 5.79 6.83 -17.66
N ALA A 55 5.27 7.04 -18.86
CA ALA A 55 3.91 6.61 -19.22
C ALA A 55 3.77 5.10 -19.29
N LYS A 56 4.87 4.36 -19.42
CA LYS A 56 4.87 2.89 -19.48
C LYS A 56 5.04 2.22 -18.13
N VAL A 57 5.34 2.97 -17.08
CA VAL A 57 5.47 2.42 -15.73
C VAL A 57 4.08 2.20 -15.16
N VAL A 58 3.77 0.95 -14.80
CA VAL A 58 2.46 0.61 -14.21
C VAL A 58 2.44 1.08 -12.77
N PRO A 59 1.49 1.95 -12.37
CA PRO A 59 1.42 2.42 -10.99
C PRO A 59 1.05 1.30 -10.02
N PHE A 60 1.50 1.42 -8.76
CA PHE A 60 1.20 0.46 -7.72
C PHE A 60 -0.30 0.40 -7.40
N VAL A 61 -0.98 1.54 -7.41
CA VAL A 61 -2.40 1.62 -7.09
C VAL A 61 -3.24 1.62 -8.36
N SER A 62 -4.38 0.92 -8.32
CA SER A 62 -5.35 0.94 -9.41
C SER A 62 -6.57 1.80 -9.02
N TYR A 63 -7.59 1.75 -9.85
CA TYR A 63 -8.83 2.53 -9.67
C TYR A 63 -9.76 1.96 -8.62
N TYR A 64 -9.47 0.77 -8.11
CA TYR A 64 -10.37 0.04 -7.24
C TYR A 64 -9.79 -0.07 -5.84
N THR A 65 -10.60 0.27 -4.85
CA THR A 65 -10.24 0.15 -3.44
C THR A 65 -11.35 -0.59 -2.72
N ARG A 66 -10.98 -1.55 -1.87
CA ARG A 66 -11.92 -2.34 -1.10
C ARG A 66 -11.44 -2.43 0.35
N ILE A 67 -12.38 -2.28 1.29
CA ILE A 67 -12.12 -2.45 2.72
C ILE A 67 -13.09 -3.49 3.26
N TRP A 68 -12.58 -4.41 4.09
CA TRP A 68 -13.41 -5.42 4.74
C TRP A 68 -12.79 -5.85 6.06
N GLU A 69 -13.59 -6.52 6.89
CA GLU A 69 -13.14 -7.08 8.14
C GLU A 69 -13.03 -8.60 8.02
N GLU A 70 -11.97 -9.17 8.57
CA GLU A 70 -11.73 -10.59 8.54
C GLU A 70 -10.86 -10.99 9.74
N ASP A 71 -11.32 -11.94 10.55
CA ASP A 71 -10.58 -12.48 11.70
C ASP A 71 -10.12 -11.40 12.69
N GLY A 72 -10.97 -10.42 12.96
CA GLY A 72 -10.66 -9.33 13.89
C GLY A 72 -9.73 -8.26 13.32
N MET A 73 -9.41 -8.35 12.04
CA MET A 73 -8.56 -7.38 11.35
C MET A 73 -9.38 -6.61 10.34
N THR A 74 -9.02 -5.37 10.11
CA THR A 74 -9.51 -4.60 8.96
C THR A 74 -8.46 -4.65 7.88
N LYS A 75 -8.88 -4.99 6.65
CA LYS A 75 -7.99 -5.12 5.50
C LYS A 75 -8.36 -4.11 4.42
N LEU A 76 -7.34 -3.58 3.76
CA LEU A 76 -7.49 -2.58 2.70
C LEU A 76 -6.72 -3.04 1.47
N ASP A 77 -7.43 -3.23 0.35
CA ASP A 77 -6.85 -3.52 -0.95
C ASP A 77 -6.99 -2.26 -1.82
N VAL A 78 -5.88 -1.77 -2.33
CA VAL A 78 -5.87 -0.58 -3.19
C VAL A 78 -5.79 -0.92 -4.67
N GLY A 79 -6.19 -2.15 -5.02
CA GLY A 79 -6.39 -2.54 -6.41
C GLY A 79 -5.43 -3.59 -6.95
N SER A 80 -4.45 -4.03 -6.16
CA SER A 80 -3.53 -5.08 -6.61
C SER A 80 -4.14 -6.48 -6.51
N HIS A 81 -5.09 -6.67 -5.58
CA HIS A 81 -5.73 -7.95 -5.24
C HIS A 81 -4.80 -9.01 -4.62
N THR A 82 -3.53 -8.72 -4.50
CA THR A 82 -2.53 -9.64 -3.93
C THR A 82 -1.73 -9.01 -2.80
N GLU A 83 -1.84 -7.70 -2.62
CA GLU A 83 -1.10 -6.94 -1.61
C GLU A 83 -2.09 -6.12 -0.80
N PHE A 84 -1.94 -6.15 0.53
CA PHE A 84 -2.95 -5.59 1.42
C PHE A 84 -2.32 -4.78 2.53
N PHE A 85 -3.03 -3.74 2.96
CA PHE A 85 -2.78 -3.10 4.25
C PHE A 85 -3.76 -3.67 5.25
N PHE A 86 -3.36 -3.79 6.50
CA PHE A 86 -4.29 -4.27 7.52
C PHE A 86 -3.90 -3.78 8.92
N TRP A 87 -4.89 -3.77 9.81
CA TRP A 87 -4.71 -3.39 11.21
C TRP A 87 -5.75 -4.10 12.06
N GLU A 88 -5.50 -4.16 13.37
CA GLU A 88 -6.45 -4.74 14.31
C GLU A 88 -7.59 -3.76 14.56
N GLY A 89 -8.80 -4.29 14.71
CA GLY A 89 -9.98 -3.50 15.00
C GLY A 89 -10.79 -3.15 13.77
N LYS A 90 -11.75 -2.26 13.98
CA LYS A 90 -12.71 -1.90 12.94
C LYS A 90 -12.27 -0.66 12.20
N TYR A 91 -12.63 -0.60 10.95
CA TYR A 91 -12.42 0.57 10.12
C TYR A 91 -13.08 1.81 10.74
N GLY A 92 -12.30 2.89 10.84
CA GLY A 92 -12.80 4.17 11.34
C GLY A 92 -13.21 4.16 12.81
N ASN A 93 -12.90 3.12 13.53
CA ASN A 93 -13.23 2.96 14.92
C ASN A 93 -11.98 2.97 15.79
N ASN A 94 -12.05 3.71 16.84
CA ASN A 94 -10.94 3.87 17.78
C ASN A 94 -11.26 3.26 19.13
#